data_f0ce1bb63d9b197a9c782ba924f52f89
#
_entry.id   f0ce1bb63d9b197a9c782ba924f52f89
#
_cell.length_a   1.000
_cell.length_b   1.000
_cell.length_c   1.000
_cell.angle_alpha   90.00
_cell.angle_beta   90.00
_cell.angle_gamma   90.00
#
_symmetry.space_group_name_H-M   'P 1'
#
loop_
_entity.id
_entity.type
_entity.pdbx_description
1 polymer ?
#
loop_
_entity_poly.entity_id
_entity_poly.type
_entity_poly.pdbx_seq_one_letter_code
_entity_poly.pdbx_strand_id
1 'polypeptide(L)'
;MIYRILLGSVLAVSLLLIGLDPVSAAKSVAKAPPHLFVSPGIKPIYREKIDLDKYLQPGDKVQRWTSEELPAILSAADVSRYRVIFRLQKEGEWKTADKIIRSLEDRILMGHVLAQRYLHPKKYRSKYTELKDWIDKYADHPEASRVYRLALKRRPKNWKLPKEPSGIALGGSGHDGRRIGYLVYNPRKKLTKAEYKEMRGYERRLRYYSRKGWTLAFKKLIAKKRVNQLLHPVQKDRLMAKLAAGYYAAGRDKWALDWAEKAAKNSGKYLPEAHWTAALASWRLKQYRRARDHFHAVSRSDYTSAWLTTAGAFWAGRASIKIRRPQDFNKYMKQAAEHPRTFYGILAAKLLDRDLDYDWTPPPLAQEAVAELSTEPGGRRAVTLLQIGEDRRAERELRLVFSSAKPELARAMLALADRANMPSLAMRLGNMLVQSGSELHDSTAYPAPNLKTEGEEVIDRELILAIVRQESGFNPKDKSHRGARGLMQLMPGTASFVARDRRFRGSKRSELFDPETNIALGQRYIDILLSDKRISGDLFRMVIAWNAGPGNLNKWTRKVKHDDDALLFIESIPARETRIFVEKVLTNYWIYRARFRQPMNSLVAVAAGKWPVYHSERLNGVEVAEDGKEK
;
A
#
# COMPACT_ATOMS: atom_id res chain seq x y z
N MET A 1 -36.20 32.92 0.15
CA MET A 1 -37.59 32.76 -0.33
C MET A 1 -37.84 31.24 -0.34
N ILE A 2 -38.40 30.77 0.69
CA ILE A 2 -39.78 30.33 0.97
C ILE A 2 -40.02 28.88 0.49
N TYR A 3 -40.06 27.95 1.47
CA TYR A 3 -41.18 27.16 2.02
C TYR A 3 -41.63 25.97 1.14
N ARG A 4 -41.97 24.76 1.63
CA ARG A 4 -42.72 24.21 2.81
C ARG A 4 -42.53 22.67 2.84
N ILE A 5 -42.25 22.01 3.92
CA ILE A 5 -43.08 21.44 5.02
C ILE A 5 -44.39 20.76 4.53
N LEU A 6 -44.48 19.48 4.84
CA LEU A 6 -45.73 18.87 5.24
C LEU A 6 -45.49 17.66 6.17
N LEU A 7 -46.10 17.81 7.35
CA LEU A 7 -46.30 16.88 8.47
C LEU A 7 -47.53 15.99 8.23
N GLY A 8 -47.61 14.95 9.01
CA GLY A 8 -48.87 14.28 9.45
C GLY A 8 -48.81 12.77 9.20
N SER A 9 -49.17 11.88 10.07
CA SER A 9 -49.98 11.97 11.28
C SER A 9 -49.71 10.78 12.20
N VAL A 10 -49.83 11.04 13.47
CA VAL A 10 -49.87 10.15 14.62
C VAL A 10 -51.24 9.44 14.64
N LEU A 11 -51.26 8.16 15.04
CA LEU A 11 -52.46 7.57 15.67
C LEU A 11 -52.00 6.62 16.79
N ALA A 12 -52.27 7.08 17.99
CA ALA A 12 -52.19 6.29 19.21
C ALA A 12 -53.59 5.62 19.41
N VAL A 13 -53.59 4.40 19.89
CA VAL A 13 -54.76 3.81 20.57
C VAL A 13 -54.29 3.12 21.85
N SER A 14 -54.99 3.47 22.88
CA SER A 14 -54.72 3.21 24.29
C SER A 14 -55.18 1.83 24.79
N LEU A 15 -54.49 1.37 25.80
CA LEU A 15 -54.83 0.58 26.98
C LEU A 15 -56.16 -0.19 27.03
N LEU A 16 -56.06 -1.44 27.45
CA LEU A 16 -56.92 -1.98 28.51
C LEU A 16 -56.15 -2.99 29.38
N LEU A 17 -55.96 -2.63 30.65
CA LEU A 17 -55.52 -3.47 31.74
C LEU A 17 -56.68 -4.36 32.21
N ILE A 18 -56.44 -5.66 32.40
CA ILE A 18 -57.12 -6.44 33.44
C ILE A 18 -56.06 -7.37 34.03
N GLY A 19 -55.78 -7.12 35.32
CA GLY A 19 -54.94 -7.99 36.13
C GLY A 19 -55.71 -9.20 36.65
N LEU A 20 -54.98 -10.21 37.04
CA LEU A 20 -55.26 -11.15 38.13
C LEU A 20 -53.99 -11.90 38.51
N ASP A 21 -53.70 -11.84 39.80
CA ASP A 21 -52.58 -12.41 40.52
C ASP A 21 -52.72 -13.92 40.81
N PRO A 22 -51.77 -14.55 41.51
CA PRO A 22 -51.19 -15.83 41.17
C PRO A 22 -51.70 -16.99 42.06
N VAL A 23 -51.68 -18.18 41.53
CA VAL A 23 -51.73 -19.40 42.35
C VAL A 23 -50.94 -20.54 41.72
N SER A 24 -49.90 -20.92 42.46
CA SER A 24 -49.42 -22.27 42.74
C SER A 24 -49.95 -23.43 41.87
N ALA A 25 -49.07 -24.18 41.25
CA ALA A 25 -48.92 -25.63 41.53
C ALA A 25 -47.95 -26.36 40.59
N ALA A 26 -47.02 -27.02 41.24
CA ALA A 26 -46.64 -28.43 41.02
C ALA A 26 -46.18 -28.91 39.62
N LYS A 27 -44.92 -29.25 39.62
CA LYS A 27 -44.31 -30.45 39.00
C LYS A 27 -45.20 -31.25 38.01
N SER A 28 -44.80 -31.25 36.74
CA SER A 28 -44.93 -32.44 35.92
C SER A 28 -43.65 -32.68 35.13
N VAL A 29 -42.97 -33.75 35.49
CA VAL A 29 -41.89 -34.37 34.76
C VAL A 29 -42.45 -34.89 33.44
N ALA A 30 -42.20 -34.21 32.35
CA ALA A 30 -42.50 -34.77 31.05
C ALA A 30 -41.38 -35.75 30.68
N LYS A 31 -41.71 -37.03 30.68
CA LYS A 31 -40.91 -38.12 30.14
C LYS A 31 -40.59 -37.87 28.68
N ALA A 32 -39.30 -38.00 28.36
CA ALA A 32 -38.82 -38.09 26.98
C ALA A 32 -39.39 -39.32 26.28
N PRO A 33 -39.76 -39.23 24.99
CA PRO A 33 -40.21 -40.41 24.27
C PRO A 33 -39.06 -41.38 24.04
N PRO A 34 -39.26 -42.68 24.26
CA PRO A 34 -38.32 -43.70 23.87
C PRO A 34 -38.55 -43.98 22.40
N HIS A 35 -37.52 -43.95 21.62
CA HIS A 35 -37.30 -44.70 20.37
C HIS A 35 -36.23 -44.01 19.52
N LEU A 36 -34.97 -44.10 20.02
CA LEU A 36 -33.83 -44.08 19.13
C LEU A 36 -33.72 -45.46 18.52
N PHE A 37 -34.04 -45.62 17.27
CA PHE A 37 -33.67 -46.79 16.47
C PHE A 37 -32.15 -46.86 16.41
N VAL A 38 -31.58 -47.74 17.19
CA VAL A 38 -30.20 -48.16 17.04
C VAL A 38 -30.17 -49.15 15.88
N SER A 39 -29.71 -48.70 14.72
CA SER A 39 -29.37 -49.63 13.64
C SER A 39 -28.16 -50.48 14.07
N PRO A 40 -28.31 -51.82 14.08
CA PRO A 40 -27.20 -52.69 14.42
C PRO A 40 -26.20 -52.72 13.25
N GLY A 41 -24.98 -52.26 13.45
CA GLY A 41 -23.92 -52.52 12.49
C GLY A 41 -22.86 -51.43 12.25
N ILE A 42 -22.84 -50.35 13.01
CA ILE A 42 -21.68 -49.42 12.93
C ILE A 42 -20.63 -49.92 13.93
N LYS A 43 -19.67 -50.70 13.43
CA LYS A 43 -18.42 -50.95 14.17
C LYS A 43 -17.84 -49.61 14.62
N PRO A 44 -17.42 -49.45 15.90
CA PRO A 44 -16.73 -48.24 16.32
C PRO A 44 -15.52 -48.07 15.40
N ILE A 45 -15.49 -46.95 14.70
CA ILE A 45 -14.33 -46.57 13.91
C ILE A 45 -13.21 -46.37 14.93
N TYR A 46 -12.34 -47.36 15.06
CA TYR A 46 -11.09 -47.22 15.80
C TYR A 46 -10.38 -46.03 15.18
N ARG A 47 -10.38 -44.91 15.90
CA ARG A 47 -9.52 -43.77 15.55
C ARG A 47 -8.09 -44.24 15.75
N GLU A 48 -7.43 -44.63 14.67
CA GLU A 48 -6.00 -44.94 14.67
C GLU A 48 -5.31 -43.78 15.40
N LYS A 49 -4.75 -44.04 16.57
CA LYS A 49 -3.97 -43.03 17.32
C LYS A 49 -2.75 -42.72 16.48
N ILE A 50 -2.80 -41.57 15.77
CA ILE A 50 -1.63 -41.12 15.03
C ILE A 50 -0.71 -40.50 16.05
N ASP A 51 0.51 -40.99 16.09
CA ASP A 51 1.60 -40.36 16.81
C ASP A 51 1.98 -39.06 16.10
N LEU A 52 1.39 -37.96 16.57
CA LEU A 52 1.57 -36.63 15.98
C LEU A 52 2.99 -36.11 16.21
N ASP A 53 3.65 -36.54 17.29
CA ASP A 53 5.00 -36.08 17.66
C ASP A 53 6.05 -36.39 16.58
N LYS A 54 5.85 -37.45 15.78
CA LYS A 54 6.68 -37.75 14.61
C LYS A 54 6.67 -36.68 13.53
N TYR A 55 5.64 -35.86 13.52
CA TYR A 55 5.42 -34.82 12.48
C TYR A 55 5.55 -33.40 13.02
N LEU A 56 5.68 -33.21 14.34
CA LEU A 56 5.85 -31.89 14.94
C LEU A 56 7.30 -31.43 14.81
N GLN A 57 7.44 -30.14 14.51
CA GLN A 57 8.71 -29.40 14.54
C GLN A 57 8.77 -28.54 15.82
N PRO A 58 9.95 -28.16 16.33
CA PRO A 58 10.07 -27.34 17.55
C PRO A 58 9.20 -26.08 17.53
N GLY A 59 9.07 -25.42 16.38
CA GLY A 59 8.21 -24.24 16.21
C GLY A 59 6.70 -24.52 16.24
N ASP A 60 6.27 -25.77 16.08
CA ASP A 60 4.84 -26.13 16.07
C ASP A 60 4.22 -26.10 17.48
N LYS A 61 5.05 -26.13 18.54
CA LYS A 61 4.62 -26.09 19.95
C LYS A 61 4.56 -24.65 20.50
N VAL A 62 5.06 -23.66 19.77
CA VAL A 62 5.10 -22.27 20.23
C VAL A 62 3.71 -21.63 20.11
N GLN A 63 3.14 -21.24 21.24
CA GLN A 63 1.94 -20.40 21.28
C GLN A 63 2.35 -18.94 21.05
N ARG A 64 1.87 -18.36 19.96
CA ARG A 64 2.25 -17.01 19.53
C ARG A 64 1.34 -15.93 20.10
N TRP A 65 0.13 -16.29 20.50
CA TRP A 65 -0.91 -15.41 21.01
C TRP A 65 -1.34 -15.86 22.41
N THR A 66 -1.51 -14.92 23.30
CA THR A 66 -2.15 -15.19 24.60
C THR A 66 -3.67 -15.30 24.42
N SER A 67 -4.34 -15.94 25.39
CA SER A 67 -5.82 -16.01 25.38
C SER A 67 -6.48 -14.64 25.53
N GLU A 68 -5.75 -13.67 26.11
CA GLU A 68 -6.19 -12.28 26.24
C GLU A 68 -6.10 -11.52 24.92
N GLU A 69 -5.13 -11.86 24.07
CA GLU A 69 -4.94 -11.19 22.77
C GLU A 69 -5.82 -11.79 21.67
N LEU A 70 -6.05 -13.09 21.69
CA LEU A 70 -6.78 -13.79 20.65
C LEU A 70 -7.63 -14.94 21.25
N PRO A 71 -8.96 -14.97 21.00
CA PRO A 71 -9.80 -16.05 21.49
C PRO A 71 -9.33 -17.40 20.96
N ALA A 72 -9.25 -18.38 21.87
CA ALA A 72 -8.89 -19.76 21.54
C ALA A 72 -10.08 -20.47 20.89
N ILE A 73 -10.08 -20.53 19.56
CA ILE A 73 -11.15 -21.20 18.77
C ILE A 73 -10.86 -22.69 18.66
N LEU A 74 -9.61 -23.07 18.43
CA LEU A 74 -9.19 -24.47 18.34
C LEU A 74 -8.59 -24.96 19.66
N SER A 75 -8.76 -26.24 19.96
CA SER A 75 -8.00 -26.96 20.98
C SER A 75 -6.51 -26.98 20.61
N ALA A 76 -5.63 -27.08 21.62
CA ALA A 76 -4.18 -27.21 21.39
C ALA A 76 -3.84 -28.41 20.47
N ALA A 77 -4.61 -29.48 20.58
CA ALA A 77 -4.47 -30.66 19.73
C ALA A 77 -4.80 -30.34 18.26
N ASP A 78 -5.88 -29.62 17.99
CA ASP A 78 -6.25 -29.23 16.62
C ASP A 78 -5.33 -28.16 16.03
N VAL A 79 -4.77 -27.25 16.85
CA VAL A 79 -3.71 -26.32 16.42
C VAL A 79 -2.53 -27.11 15.86
N SER A 80 -2.05 -28.09 16.60
CA SER A 80 -0.93 -28.94 16.18
C SER A 80 -1.28 -29.76 14.92
N ARG A 81 -2.47 -30.34 14.88
CA ARG A 81 -2.95 -31.12 13.71
C ARG A 81 -2.99 -30.26 12.44
N TYR A 82 -3.57 -29.06 12.50
CA TYR A 82 -3.64 -28.17 11.34
C TYR A 82 -2.28 -27.71 10.85
N ARG A 83 -1.33 -27.39 11.74
CA ARG A 83 0.05 -27.05 11.37
C ARG A 83 0.69 -28.18 10.56
N VAL A 84 0.60 -29.41 11.06
CA VAL A 84 1.13 -30.60 10.37
C VAL A 84 0.41 -30.84 9.04
N ILE A 85 -0.93 -30.74 8.99
CA ILE A 85 -1.71 -30.92 7.76
C ILE A 85 -1.25 -29.94 6.68
N PHE A 86 -1.14 -28.65 6.98
CA PHE A 86 -0.73 -27.64 5.99
C PHE A 86 0.69 -27.89 5.48
N ARG A 87 1.61 -28.36 6.33
CA ARG A 87 2.97 -28.72 5.95
C ARG A 87 2.99 -29.94 5.04
N LEU A 88 2.40 -31.06 5.44
CA LEU A 88 2.34 -32.29 4.65
C LEU A 88 1.71 -32.07 3.28
N GLN A 89 0.64 -31.27 3.20
CA GLN A 89 0.01 -30.94 1.94
C GLN A 89 0.88 -30.07 1.04
N LYS A 90 1.73 -29.19 1.60
CA LYS A 90 2.72 -28.42 0.83
C LYS A 90 3.74 -29.36 0.17
N GLU A 91 4.08 -30.45 0.83
CA GLU A 91 5.00 -31.48 0.35
C GLU A 91 4.31 -32.53 -0.54
N GLY A 92 2.96 -32.55 -0.55
CA GLY A 92 2.15 -33.49 -1.33
C GLY A 92 2.00 -34.87 -0.70
N GLU A 93 2.14 -34.92 0.62
CA GLU A 93 2.00 -36.15 1.42
C GLU A 93 0.52 -36.36 1.79
N TRP A 94 -0.32 -36.63 0.77
CA TRP A 94 -1.77 -36.64 0.89
C TRP A 94 -2.29 -37.74 1.83
N LYS A 95 -1.72 -38.95 1.76
CA LYS A 95 -2.20 -40.10 2.56
C LYS A 95 -2.04 -39.83 4.05
N THR A 96 -0.89 -39.31 4.45
CA THR A 96 -0.58 -38.95 5.84
C THR A 96 -1.46 -37.79 6.31
N ALA A 97 -1.59 -36.75 5.48
CA ALA A 97 -2.46 -35.63 5.78
C ALA A 97 -3.94 -36.07 5.97
N ASP A 98 -4.44 -36.99 5.13
CA ASP A 98 -5.82 -37.51 5.22
C ASP A 98 -6.09 -38.29 6.51
N LYS A 99 -5.09 -39.01 7.02
CA LYS A 99 -5.19 -39.66 8.33
C LYS A 99 -5.40 -38.63 9.45
N ILE A 100 -4.58 -37.56 9.45
CA ILE A 100 -4.66 -36.50 10.47
C ILE A 100 -5.97 -35.69 10.30
N ILE A 101 -6.41 -35.41 9.07
CA ILE A 101 -7.69 -34.73 8.81
C ILE A 101 -8.87 -35.50 9.42
N ARG A 102 -8.84 -36.83 9.44
CA ARG A 102 -9.90 -37.63 10.07
C ARG A 102 -9.96 -37.45 11.59
N SER A 103 -8.85 -37.14 12.24
CA SER A 103 -8.78 -36.92 13.70
C SER A 103 -9.12 -35.50 14.15
N LEU A 104 -9.36 -34.55 13.23
CA LEU A 104 -9.76 -33.18 13.56
C LEU A 104 -11.10 -33.16 14.30
N GLU A 105 -11.13 -32.43 15.41
CA GLU A 105 -12.33 -32.14 16.21
C GLU A 105 -13.11 -30.98 15.59
N ASP A 106 -12.47 -29.87 15.30
CA ASP A 106 -13.04 -28.72 14.61
C ASP A 106 -12.54 -28.66 13.16
N ARG A 107 -13.49 -28.54 12.22
CA ARG A 107 -13.25 -28.54 10.77
C ARG A 107 -13.33 -27.16 10.12
N ILE A 108 -13.23 -26.09 10.90
CA ILE A 108 -13.41 -24.70 10.44
C ILE A 108 -12.44 -24.33 9.29
N LEU A 109 -11.22 -24.84 9.27
CA LEU A 109 -10.23 -24.54 8.23
C LEU A 109 -10.25 -25.51 7.04
N MET A 110 -11.24 -26.42 6.95
CA MET A 110 -11.28 -27.40 5.85
C MET A 110 -11.39 -26.78 4.48
N GLY A 111 -12.02 -25.61 4.35
CA GLY A 111 -12.03 -24.85 3.10
C GLY A 111 -10.61 -24.51 2.63
N HIS A 112 -9.74 -24.05 3.52
CA HIS A 112 -8.33 -23.74 3.22
C HIS A 112 -7.50 -25.01 2.97
N VAL A 113 -7.71 -26.07 3.74
CA VAL A 113 -7.03 -27.36 3.57
C VAL A 113 -7.31 -27.95 2.18
N LEU A 114 -8.58 -28.01 1.78
CA LEU A 114 -8.97 -28.52 0.47
C LEU A 114 -8.52 -27.60 -0.67
N ALA A 115 -8.61 -26.27 -0.49
CA ALA A 115 -8.10 -25.33 -1.49
C ALA A 115 -6.59 -25.48 -1.73
N GLN A 116 -5.79 -25.71 -0.69
CA GLN A 116 -4.36 -25.97 -0.83
C GLN A 116 -4.09 -27.21 -1.68
N ARG A 117 -4.82 -28.28 -1.45
CA ARG A 117 -4.73 -29.53 -2.24
C ARG A 117 -5.15 -29.30 -3.69
N TYR A 118 -6.33 -28.74 -3.91
CA TYR A 118 -6.90 -28.59 -5.26
C TYR A 118 -6.13 -27.59 -6.14
N LEU A 119 -5.49 -26.63 -5.54
CA LEU A 119 -4.65 -25.63 -6.22
C LEU A 119 -3.17 -25.99 -6.22
N HIS A 120 -2.79 -27.20 -5.78
CA HIS A 120 -1.38 -27.61 -5.74
C HIS A 120 -0.78 -27.65 -7.16
N PRO A 121 0.41 -27.05 -7.39
CA PRO A 121 0.89 -26.79 -8.76
C PRO A 121 1.30 -28.04 -9.53
N LYS A 122 1.77 -29.09 -8.83
CA LYS A 122 2.39 -30.26 -9.48
C LYS A 122 1.88 -31.61 -8.98
N LYS A 123 1.62 -31.77 -7.67
CA LYS A 123 1.39 -33.07 -7.04
C LYS A 123 -0.10 -33.46 -6.90
N TYR A 124 -1.04 -32.59 -7.34
CA TYR A 124 -2.47 -32.88 -7.33
C TYR A 124 -3.17 -32.32 -8.56
N ARG A 125 -4.00 -33.16 -9.20
CA ARG A 125 -4.84 -32.74 -10.32
C ARG A 125 -6.31 -32.88 -9.94
N SER A 126 -6.88 -31.81 -9.41
CA SER A 126 -8.29 -31.79 -8.99
C SER A 126 -9.27 -32.07 -10.13
N LYS A 127 -10.37 -32.81 -9.83
CA LYS A 127 -11.47 -33.06 -10.76
C LYS A 127 -12.45 -31.87 -10.76
N TYR A 128 -13.26 -31.74 -11.78
CA TYR A 128 -14.30 -30.70 -11.85
C TYR A 128 -15.30 -30.81 -10.70
N THR A 129 -15.73 -32.03 -10.36
CA THR A 129 -16.65 -32.30 -9.23
C THR A 129 -16.09 -31.79 -7.91
N GLU A 130 -14.84 -32.11 -7.59
CA GLU A 130 -14.17 -31.64 -6.37
C GLU A 130 -14.15 -30.11 -6.27
N LEU A 131 -13.86 -29.42 -7.39
CA LEU A 131 -13.83 -27.97 -7.47
C LEU A 131 -15.22 -27.36 -7.32
N LYS A 132 -16.22 -27.97 -7.95
CA LYS A 132 -17.61 -27.53 -7.87
C LYS A 132 -18.14 -27.68 -6.45
N ASP A 133 -17.99 -28.85 -5.85
CA ASP A 133 -18.43 -29.15 -4.49
C ASP A 133 -17.74 -28.25 -3.45
N TRP A 134 -16.49 -27.91 -3.70
CA TRP A 134 -15.76 -26.96 -2.88
C TRP A 134 -16.37 -25.55 -2.96
N ILE A 135 -16.65 -25.05 -4.16
CA ILE A 135 -17.21 -23.71 -4.35
C ILE A 135 -18.63 -23.63 -3.79
N ASP A 136 -19.42 -24.68 -3.93
CA ASP A 136 -20.79 -24.71 -3.40
C ASP A 136 -20.79 -24.48 -1.87
N LYS A 137 -19.76 -24.96 -1.15
CA LYS A 137 -19.60 -24.83 0.31
C LYS A 137 -18.79 -23.59 0.75
N TYR A 138 -17.83 -23.15 -0.04
CA TYR A 138 -16.80 -22.17 0.33
C TYR A 138 -16.70 -21.01 -0.65
N ALA A 139 -17.80 -20.57 -1.22
CA ALA A 139 -17.83 -19.44 -2.16
C ALA A 139 -17.35 -18.13 -1.54
N ASP A 140 -17.43 -18.01 -0.20
CA ASP A 140 -16.99 -16.88 0.63
C ASP A 140 -15.52 -16.93 1.05
N HIS A 141 -14.74 -17.90 0.53
CA HIS A 141 -13.32 -18.00 0.84
C HIS A 141 -12.44 -17.15 -0.09
N PRO A 142 -11.26 -16.70 0.37
CA PRO A 142 -10.30 -15.93 -0.45
C PRO A 142 -9.81 -16.68 -1.69
N GLU A 143 -9.79 -18.00 -1.65
CA GLU A 143 -9.40 -18.86 -2.77
C GLU A 143 -10.51 -19.07 -3.81
N ALA A 144 -11.74 -18.70 -3.51
CA ALA A 144 -12.92 -19.02 -4.34
C ALA A 144 -12.76 -18.58 -5.81
N SER A 145 -12.26 -17.37 -6.05
CA SER A 145 -12.00 -16.88 -7.41
C SER A 145 -10.94 -17.70 -8.17
N ARG A 146 -9.97 -18.30 -7.48
CA ARG A 146 -8.95 -19.16 -8.10
C ARG A 146 -9.50 -20.54 -8.41
N VAL A 147 -10.26 -21.12 -7.47
CA VAL A 147 -10.93 -22.42 -7.63
C VAL A 147 -11.97 -22.32 -8.74
N TYR A 148 -12.77 -21.26 -8.78
CA TYR A 148 -13.76 -21.00 -9.83
C TYR A 148 -13.14 -20.97 -11.24
N ARG A 149 -12.07 -20.19 -11.41
CA ARG A 149 -11.36 -20.14 -12.72
C ARG A 149 -10.80 -21.51 -13.13
N LEU A 150 -10.33 -22.29 -12.16
CA LEU A 150 -9.84 -23.64 -12.42
C LEU A 150 -10.98 -24.59 -12.75
N ALA A 151 -12.11 -24.48 -12.06
CA ALA A 151 -13.34 -25.23 -12.32
C ALA A 151 -13.85 -24.96 -13.75
N LEU A 152 -13.96 -23.68 -14.15
CA LEU A 152 -14.33 -23.32 -15.52
C LEU A 152 -13.42 -23.93 -16.58
N LYS A 153 -12.09 -23.96 -16.33
CA LYS A 153 -11.10 -24.56 -17.24
C LYS A 153 -11.25 -26.08 -17.34
N ARG A 154 -11.75 -26.75 -16.30
CA ARG A 154 -11.87 -28.22 -16.22
C ARG A 154 -13.29 -28.72 -16.40
N ARG A 155 -14.25 -27.83 -16.60
CA ARG A 155 -15.66 -28.17 -16.79
C ARG A 155 -15.86 -28.96 -18.08
N PRO A 156 -16.46 -30.16 -18.01
CA PRO A 156 -16.85 -30.89 -19.21
C PRO A 156 -17.94 -30.11 -19.98
N LYS A 157 -18.03 -30.35 -21.29
CA LYS A 157 -19.14 -29.82 -22.09
C LYS A 157 -20.47 -30.27 -21.47
N ASN A 158 -21.47 -29.39 -21.48
CA ASN A 158 -22.85 -29.65 -21.00
C ASN A 158 -23.01 -29.83 -19.47
N TRP A 159 -21.94 -29.67 -18.66
CA TRP A 159 -22.11 -29.67 -17.21
C TRP A 159 -22.54 -28.29 -16.68
N LYS A 160 -23.28 -28.26 -15.55
CA LYS A 160 -23.72 -27.02 -14.89
C LYS A 160 -22.52 -26.16 -14.52
N LEU A 161 -22.66 -24.84 -14.62
CA LEU A 161 -21.63 -23.89 -14.15
C LEU A 161 -21.47 -24.02 -12.63
N PRO A 162 -20.25 -23.81 -12.10
CA PRO A 162 -20.05 -23.72 -10.66
C PRO A 162 -20.68 -22.43 -10.11
N LYS A 163 -20.99 -22.40 -8.82
CA LYS A 163 -21.43 -21.18 -8.11
C LYS A 163 -20.37 -20.09 -8.22
N GLU A 164 -20.79 -18.85 -8.39
CA GLU A 164 -19.87 -17.72 -8.42
C GLU A 164 -19.30 -17.41 -7.03
N PRO A 165 -18.03 -16.99 -6.95
CA PRO A 165 -17.44 -16.53 -5.69
C PRO A 165 -18.20 -15.34 -5.12
N SER A 166 -18.36 -15.31 -3.81
CA SER A 166 -18.96 -14.18 -3.08
C SER A 166 -17.89 -13.29 -2.45
N GLY A 167 -18.22 -12.00 -2.34
CA GLY A 167 -17.36 -11.01 -1.71
C GLY A 167 -16.26 -10.44 -2.63
N ILE A 168 -15.81 -9.25 -2.29
CA ILE A 168 -14.73 -8.53 -2.97
C ILE A 168 -13.63 -8.26 -1.96
N ALA A 169 -12.47 -8.87 -2.14
CA ALA A 169 -11.34 -8.64 -1.24
C ALA A 169 -10.75 -7.23 -1.41
N LEU A 170 -10.36 -6.62 -0.29
CA LEU A 170 -9.62 -5.38 -0.26
C LEU A 170 -8.30 -5.52 -1.01
N GLY A 171 -8.19 -4.87 -2.16
CA GLY A 171 -6.98 -4.84 -2.96
C GLY A 171 -5.99 -3.76 -2.52
N GLY A 172 -4.76 -3.83 -3.08
CA GLY A 172 -3.70 -2.85 -2.87
C GLY A 172 -2.92 -3.08 -1.57
N SER A 173 -1.82 -2.34 -1.45
CA SER A 173 -0.85 -2.45 -0.35
C SER A 173 -0.80 -1.22 0.57
N GLY A 174 -1.77 -0.33 0.53
CA GLY A 174 -1.73 0.92 1.30
C GLY A 174 -0.77 1.97 0.75
N HIS A 175 -0.01 1.61 -0.27
CA HIS A 175 0.92 2.45 -1.01
C HIS A 175 0.22 3.59 -1.79
N ASP A 176 -1.03 3.36 -2.07
CA ASP A 176 -1.88 4.22 -2.87
C ASP A 176 -2.38 5.44 -2.10
N GLY A 177 -1.59 6.13 -1.31
CA GLY A 177 -1.97 7.36 -0.61
C GLY A 177 -2.73 8.33 -1.52
N ARG A 178 -3.87 7.88 -2.03
CA ARG A 178 -4.69 8.60 -2.99
C ARG A 178 -5.50 9.66 -2.27
N ARG A 179 -5.13 10.92 -2.55
CA ARG A 179 -6.05 12.05 -2.53
C ARG A 179 -6.77 12.28 -1.20
N ILE A 180 -6.02 12.27 -0.11
CA ILE A 180 -6.57 12.77 1.15
C ILE A 180 -6.57 14.30 1.08
N GLY A 181 -7.73 14.89 1.22
CA GLY A 181 -7.88 16.27 1.62
C GLY A 181 -7.71 17.36 0.55
N TYR A 182 -7.82 17.09 -0.77
CA TYR A 182 -7.83 18.18 -1.74
C TYR A 182 -8.96 18.10 -2.76
N LEU A 183 -9.40 19.26 -3.20
CA LEU A 183 -10.48 19.40 -4.16
C LEU A 183 -10.01 19.03 -5.58
N VAL A 184 -10.87 18.38 -6.34
CA VAL A 184 -10.61 18.09 -7.75
C VAL A 184 -11.63 18.82 -8.61
N TYR A 185 -11.17 19.83 -9.35
CA TYR A 185 -12.00 20.54 -10.30
C TYR A 185 -11.72 20.05 -11.72
N ASN A 186 -12.65 19.31 -12.29
CA ASN A 186 -12.51 18.76 -13.64
C ASN A 186 -13.79 18.99 -14.46
N PRO A 187 -14.13 20.27 -14.73
CA PRO A 187 -15.35 20.63 -15.44
C PRO A 187 -15.30 20.17 -16.89
N ARG A 188 -16.49 19.91 -17.44
CA ARG A 188 -16.69 19.57 -18.84
C ARG A 188 -17.85 20.40 -19.39
N LYS A 189 -17.83 20.70 -20.68
CA LYS A 189 -18.98 21.22 -21.36
C LYS A 189 -20.05 20.15 -21.53
N LYS A 190 -21.30 20.55 -21.59
CA LYS A 190 -22.40 19.68 -22.04
C LYS A 190 -22.20 19.42 -23.54
N LEU A 191 -22.02 18.15 -23.91
CA LEU A 191 -21.69 17.72 -25.27
C LEU A 191 -22.58 16.53 -25.64
N THR A 192 -22.93 16.44 -26.91
CA THR A 192 -23.54 15.22 -27.47
C THR A 192 -22.55 14.05 -27.41
N LYS A 193 -23.04 12.82 -27.56
CA LYS A 193 -22.18 11.61 -27.57
C LYS A 193 -21.11 11.67 -28.67
N ALA A 194 -21.46 12.23 -29.84
CA ALA A 194 -20.52 12.39 -30.95
C ALA A 194 -19.43 13.45 -30.64
N GLU A 195 -19.83 14.62 -30.14
CA GLU A 195 -18.91 15.66 -29.71
C GLU A 195 -17.99 15.23 -28.55
N TYR A 196 -18.53 14.48 -27.61
CA TYR A 196 -17.71 13.92 -26.54
C TYR A 196 -16.63 12.96 -27.08
N LYS A 197 -16.97 12.10 -28.04
CA LYS A 197 -16.00 11.21 -28.70
C LYS A 197 -14.93 12.02 -29.46
N GLU A 198 -15.35 13.08 -30.16
CA GLU A 198 -14.44 14.01 -30.87
C GLU A 198 -13.51 14.73 -29.88
N MET A 199 -14.05 15.31 -28.82
CA MET A 199 -13.30 15.98 -27.75
C MET A 199 -12.23 15.04 -27.15
N ARG A 200 -12.59 13.79 -26.81
CA ARG A 200 -11.65 12.76 -26.32
C ARG A 200 -10.55 12.45 -27.35
N GLY A 201 -10.87 12.52 -28.63
CA GLY A 201 -9.90 12.39 -29.73
C GLY A 201 -8.86 13.50 -29.72
N TYR A 202 -9.31 14.77 -29.56
CA TYR A 202 -8.41 15.92 -29.45
C TYR A 202 -7.55 15.86 -28.19
N GLU A 203 -8.11 15.53 -27.03
CA GLU A 203 -7.34 15.36 -25.79
C GLU A 203 -6.23 14.32 -25.93
N ARG A 204 -6.55 13.16 -26.52
CA ARG A 204 -5.54 12.09 -26.74
C ARG A 204 -4.41 12.57 -27.64
N ARG A 205 -4.73 13.25 -28.75
CA ARG A 205 -3.71 13.77 -29.68
C ARG A 205 -2.85 14.84 -29.03
N LEU A 206 -3.44 15.80 -28.31
CA LEU A 206 -2.69 16.83 -27.60
C LEU A 206 -1.76 16.25 -26.53
N ARG A 207 -2.23 15.27 -25.76
CA ARG A 207 -1.39 14.55 -24.79
C ARG A 207 -0.26 13.76 -25.48
N TYR A 208 -0.54 13.17 -26.62
CA TYR A 208 0.45 12.46 -27.43
C TYR A 208 1.52 13.41 -27.96
N TYR A 209 1.13 14.54 -28.54
CA TYR A 209 2.05 15.54 -29.06
C TYR A 209 2.94 16.14 -27.94
N SER A 210 2.36 16.43 -26.79
CA SER A 210 3.12 16.88 -25.63
C SER A 210 4.18 15.86 -25.20
N ARG A 211 3.82 14.58 -25.13
CA ARG A 211 4.78 13.50 -24.75
C ARG A 211 5.89 13.29 -25.78
N LYS A 212 5.59 13.47 -27.06
CA LYS A 212 6.56 13.31 -28.15
C LYS A 212 7.40 14.57 -28.41
N GLY A 213 7.10 15.67 -27.71
CA GLY A 213 7.74 16.96 -27.98
C GLY A 213 7.34 17.59 -29.32
N TRP A 214 6.23 17.17 -29.91
CA TRP A 214 5.71 17.73 -31.17
C TRP A 214 4.96 19.05 -30.92
N THR A 215 5.71 20.04 -30.49
CA THR A 215 5.16 21.30 -29.95
C THR A 215 4.45 22.14 -31.02
N LEU A 216 4.92 22.14 -32.26
CA LEU A 216 4.24 22.83 -33.37
C LEU A 216 2.89 22.20 -33.68
N ALA A 217 2.81 20.88 -33.76
CA ALA A 217 1.57 20.14 -33.96
C ALA A 217 0.57 20.40 -32.80
N PHE A 218 1.09 20.43 -31.56
CA PHE A 218 0.31 20.77 -30.36
C PHE A 218 -0.28 22.18 -30.49
N LYS A 219 0.57 23.19 -30.78
CA LYS A 219 0.16 24.60 -30.92
C LYS A 219 -0.90 24.78 -32.00
N LYS A 220 -0.69 24.17 -33.19
CA LYS A 220 -1.66 24.21 -34.28
C LYS A 220 -3.00 23.57 -33.91
N LEU A 221 -2.96 22.44 -33.18
CA LEU A 221 -4.19 21.74 -32.81
C LEU A 221 -4.97 22.44 -31.71
N ILE A 222 -4.33 22.96 -30.65
CA ILE A 222 -5.01 23.60 -29.54
C ILE A 222 -5.61 24.95 -29.91
N ALA A 223 -5.11 25.57 -30.98
CA ALA A 223 -5.62 26.86 -31.51
C ALA A 223 -6.90 26.70 -32.36
N LYS A 224 -7.25 25.49 -32.81
CA LYS A 224 -8.43 25.26 -33.65
C LYS A 224 -9.73 25.72 -32.97
N LYS A 225 -10.59 26.47 -33.69
CA LYS A 225 -11.90 26.91 -33.21
C LYS A 225 -12.73 25.74 -32.64
N ARG A 226 -12.76 24.62 -33.36
CA ARG A 226 -13.51 23.43 -32.94
C ARG A 226 -13.01 22.85 -31.61
N VAL A 227 -11.70 22.84 -31.34
CA VAL A 227 -11.12 22.42 -30.06
C VAL A 227 -11.56 23.33 -28.92
N ASN A 228 -11.60 24.65 -29.16
CA ASN A 228 -12.08 25.64 -28.19
C ASN A 228 -13.60 25.55 -27.94
N GLN A 229 -14.37 25.10 -28.93
CA GLN A 229 -15.81 24.85 -28.76
C GLN A 229 -16.05 23.60 -27.86
N LEU A 230 -15.24 22.56 -27.99
CA LEU A 230 -15.45 21.28 -27.31
C LEU A 230 -14.80 21.22 -25.93
N LEU A 231 -13.61 21.81 -25.75
CA LEU A 231 -12.92 21.78 -24.45
C LEU A 231 -13.46 22.89 -23.52
N HIS A 232 -13.66 22.55 -22.25
CA HIS A 232 -13.81 23.56 -21.21
C HIS A 232 -12.48 24.33 -21.02
N PRO A 233 -12.48 25.64 -20.71
CA PRO A 233 -11.26 26.43 -20.54
C PRO A 233 -10.23 25.76 -19.62
N VAL A 234 -10.64 25.28 -18.44
CA VAL A 234 -9.75 24.55 -17.49
C VAL A 234 -9.15 23.30 -18.10
N GLN A 235 -9.87 22.55 -18.94
CA GLN A 235 -9.31 21.38 -19.64
C GLN A 235 -8.23 21.80 -20.66
N LYS A 236 -8.46 22.88 -21.38
CA LYS A 236 -7.50 23.47 -22.33
C LYS A 236 -6.23 23.91 -21.59
N ASP A 237 -6.39 24.69 -20.51
CA ASP A 237 -5.30 25.21 -19.72
C ASP A 237 -4.49 24.08 -19.05
N ARG A 238 -5.15 23.01 -18.60
CA ARG A 238 -4.47 21.79 -18.11
C ARG A 238 -3.59 21.13 -19.18
N LEU A 239 -4.00 21.16 -20.43
CA LEU A 239 -3.16 20.66 -21.54
C LEU A 239 -2.00 21.60 -21.83
N MET A 240 -2.22 22.92 -21.71
CA MET A 240 -1.15 23.94 -21.82
C MET A 240 -0.12 23.79 -20.69
N ALA A 241 -0.56 23.61 -19.44
CA ALA A 241 0.33 23.33 -18.31
C ALA A 241 1.18 22.06 -18.53
N LYS A 242 0.62 21.02 -19.16
CA LYS A 242 1.39 19.81 -19.53
C LYS A 242 2.44 20.08 -20.61
N LEU A 243 2.14 20.93 -21.58
CA LEU A 243 3.13 21.37 -22.56
C LEU A 243 4.23 22.17 -21.90
N ALA A 244 3.88 23.10 -21.00
CA ALA A 244 4.84 23.88 -20.22
C ALA A 244 5.79 22.98 -19.42
N ALA A 245 5.27 21.99 -18.73
CA ALA A 245 6.08 21.01 -18.01
C ALA A 245 7.02 20.21 -18.95
N GLY A 246 6.57 19.91 -20.17
CA GLY A 246 7.43 19.32 -21.21
C GLY A 246 8.57 20.24 -21.65
N TYR A 247 8.30 21.53 -21.82
CA TYR A 247 9.34 22.53 -22.11
C TYR A 247 10.33 22.68 -20.97
N TYR A 248 9.85 22.71 -19.72
CA TYR A 248 10.70 22.76 -18.54
C TYR A 248 11.66 21.55 -18.47
N ALA A 249 11.10 20.34 -18.64
CA ALA A 249 11.88 19.10 -18.67
C ALA A 249 12.92 19.06 -19.83
N ALA A 250 12.66 19.80 -20.91
CA ALA A 250 13.60 19.94 -22.03
C ALA A 250 14.58 21.12 -21.88
N GLY A 251 14.58 21.81 -20.73
CA GLY A 251 15.47 22.97 -20.47
C GLY A 251 15.09 24.24 -21.26
N ARG A 252 13.87 24.31 -21.76
CA ARG A 252 13.34 25.46 -22.52
C ARG A 252 12.54 26.40 -21.61
N ASP A 253 13.22 26.99 -20.61
CA ASP A 253 12.60 27.69 -19.48
C ASP A 253 11.73 28.88 -19.88
N LYS A 254 12.16 29.70 -20.83
CA LYS A 254 11.35 30.83 -21.33
C LYS A 254 10.00 30.38 -21.89
N TRP A 255 10.01 29.29 -22.68
CA TRP A 255 8.76 28.73 -23.23
C TRP A 255 7.92 28.00 -22.17
N ALA A 256 8.58 27.35 -21.21
CA ALA A 256 7.90 26.74 -20.08
C ALA A 256 7.13 27.79 -19.28
N LEU A 257 7.79 28.91 -18.97
CA LEU A 257 7.21 30.03 -18.23
C LEU A 257 6.02 30.62 -18.97
N ASP A 258 6.18 31.00 -20.27
CA ASP A 258 5.11 31.60 -21.09
C ASP A 258 3.84 30.72 -21.12
N TRP A 259 4.00 29.42 -21.39
CA TRP A 259 2.85 28.50 -21.45
C TRP A 259 2.24 28.19 -20.08
N ALA A 260 3.05 28.12 -19.04
CA ALA A 260 2.60 27.88 -17.68
C ALA A 260 1.80 29.08 -17.16
N GLU A 261 2.27 30.29 -17.37
CA GLU A 261 1.56 31.51 -16.96
C GLU A 261 0.27 31.76 -17.74
N LYS A 262 0.24 31.49 -19.04
CA LYS A 262 -1.01 31.50 -19.80
C LYS A 262 -2.06 30.58 -19.19
N ALA A 263 -1.66 29.38 -18.76
CA ALA A 263 -2.56 28.46 -18.09
C ALA A 263 -2.92 28.91 -16.67
N ALA A 264 -1.97 29.46 -15.93
CA ALA A 264 -2.17 29.95 -14.57
C ALA A 264 -3.05 31.20 -14.51
N LYS A 265 -2.91 32.13 -15.45
CA LYS A 265 -3.71 33.38 -15.52
C LYS A 265 -5.20 33.08 -15.57
N ASN A 266 -5.61 32.09 -16.36
CA ASN A 266 -7.03 31.77 -16.56
C ASN A 266 -7.58 30.78 -15.55
N SER A 267 -6.78 29.74 -15.21
CA SER A 267 -7.24 28.59 -14.44
C SER A 267 -6.34 28.25 -13.28
N GLY A 268 -5.42 29.12 -12.86
CA GLY A 268 -4.41 28.85 -11.84
C GLY A 268 -4.98 28.41 -10.50
N LYS A 269 -6.13 28.96 -10.08
CA LYS A 269 -6.86 28.51 -8.89
C LYS A 269 -7.08 26.99 -8.88
N TYR A 270 -7.39 26.39 -10.03
CA TYR A 270 -7.72 24.96 -10.17
C TYR A 270 -6.55 24.11 -10.70
N LEU A 271 -5.45 24.74 -11.09
CA LEU A 271 -4.30 24.12 -11.74
C LEU A 271 -2.98 24.52 -11.06
N PRO A 272 -2.77 24.16 -9.79
CA PRO A 272 -1.53 24.50 -9.08
C PRO A 272 -0.28 23.98 -9.78
N GLU A 273 -0.37 22.91 -10.57
CA GLU A 273 0.74 22.42 -11.40
C GLU A 273 1.18 23.40 -12.49
N ALA A 274 0.33 24.33 -12.91
CA ALA A 274 0.73 25.42 -13.82
C ALA A 274 1.61 26.42 -13.07
N HIS A 275 1.18 26.87 -11.89
CA HIS A 275 2.00 27.71 -11.02
C HIS A 275 3.32 27.04 -10.66
N TRP A 276 3.32 25.75 -10.31
CA TRP A 276 4.52 24.99 -10.00
C TRP A 276 5.55 25.01 -11.14
N THR A 277 5.09 24.78 -12.36
CA THR A 277 5.96 24.82 -13.55
C THR A 277 6.47 26.23 -13.83
N ALA A 278 5.64 27.26 -13.69
CA ALA A 278 6.03 28.65 -13.84
C ALA A 278 7.07 29.07 -12.79
N ALA A 279 6.88 28.62 -11.55
CA ALA A 279 7.78 28.89 -10.44
C ALA A 279 9.19 28.30 -10.67
N LEU A 280 9.26 27.01 -11.02
CA LEU A 280 10.53 26.35 -11.31
C LEU A 280 11.23 26.93 -12.54
N ALA A 281 10.48 27.28 -13.59
CA ALA A 281 11.04 27.95 -14.78
C ALA A 281 11.58 29.34 -14.43
N SER A 282 10.84 30.13 -13.64
CA SER A 282 11.28 31.44 -13.15
C SER A 282 12.52 31.33 -12.27
N TRP A 283 12.63 30.28 -11.42
CA TRP A 283 13.80 30.00 -10.60
C TRP A 283 15.04 29.78 -11.46
N ARG A 284 14.98 28.90 -12.46
CA ARG A 284 16.12 28.66 -13.38
C ARG A 284 16.49 29.88 -14.24
N LEU A 285 15.51 30.76 -14.49
CA LEU A 285 15.74 32.06 -15.14
C LEU A 285 16.24 33.14 -14.16
N LYS A 286 16.47 32.79 -12.89
CA LYS A 286 16.89 33.70 -11.80
C LYS A 286 15.89 34.83 -11.52
N GLN A 287 14.63 34.69 -11.95
CA GLN A 287 13.50 35.59 -11.70
C GLN A 287 12.86 35.26 -10.34
N TYR A 288 13.61 35.39 -9.24
CA TYR A 288 13.24 34.85 -7.93
C TYR A 288 11.95 35.47 -7.34
N ARG A 289 11.67 36.75 -7.60
CA ARG A 289 10.41 37.37 -7.16
C ARG A 289 9.21 36.67 -7.81
N ARG A 290 9.27 36.49 -9.13
CA ARG A 290 8.26 35.79 -9.91
C ARG A 290 8.12 34.33 -9.48
N ALA A 291 9.23 33.65 -9.22
CA ALA A 291 9.25 32.29 -8.69
C ALA A 291 8.53 32.22 -7.34
N ARG A 292 8.84 33.14 -6.40
CA ARG A 292 8.19 33.19 -5.08
C ARG A 292 6.68 33.34 -5.23
N ASP A 293 6.20 34.24 -6.08
CA ASP A 293 4.77 34.52 -6.24
C ASP A 293 4.01 33.30 -6.75
N HIS A 294 4.59 32.58 -7.70
CA HIS A 294 4.02 31.32 -8.17
C HIS A 294 4.11 30.18 -7.14
N PHE A 295 5.23 30.04 -6.40
CA PHE A 295 5.33 29.06 -5.30
C PHE A 295 4.32 29.37 -4.19
N HIS A 296 4.13 30.64 -3.85
CA HIS A 296 3.10 31.06 -2.90
C HIS A 296 1.69 30.63 -3.36
N ALA A 297 1.35 30.83 -4.64
CA ALA A 297 0.07 30.39 -5.18
C ALA A 297 -0.13 28.88 -5.05
N VAL A 298 0.94 28.08 -5.23
CA VAL A 298 0.90 26.62 -4.99
C VAL A 298 0.66 26.31 -3.52
N SER A 299 1.36 26.99 -2.61
CA SER A 299 1.27 26.73 -1.17
C SER A 299 -0.11 27.01 -0.56
N ARG A 300 -0.93 27.81 -1.24
CA ARG A 300 -2.28 28.20 -0.81
C ARG A 300 -3.40 27.46 -1.53
N SER A 301 -3.07 26.46 -2.34
CA SER A 301 -4.06 25.79 -3.19
C SER A 301 -4.79 24.65 -2.50
N ASP A 302 -6.11 24.67 -2.49
CA ASP A 302 -6.98 23.57 -2.04
C ASP A 302 -7.13 22.48 -3.12
N TYR A 303 -6.58 22.69 -4.32
CA TYR A 303 -6.72 21.80 -5.47
C TYR A 303 -5.51 20.91 -5.70
N THR A 304 -4.69 20.71 -4.67
CA THR A 304 -3.56 19.79 -4.72
C THR A 304 -3.29 19.13 -3.36
N SER A 305 -2.41 18.13 -3.37
CA SER A 305 -2.06 17.38 -2.17
C SER A 305 -1.12 18.16 -1.25
N ALA A 306 -1.08 17.78 0.04
CA ALA A 306 -0.12 18.29 1.01
C ALA A 306 1.34 18.21 0.51
N TRP A 307 1.71 17.22 -0.31
CA TRP A 307 3.03 17.13 -0.93
C TRP A 307 3.39 18.34 -1.76
N LEU A 308 2.47 18.81 -2.61
CA LEU A 308 2.77 19.94 -3.49
C LEU A 308 2.56 21.29 -2.80
N THR A 309 1.58 21.43 -1.89
CA THR A 309 1.43 22.67 -1.10
C THR A 309 2.65 22.91 -0.21
N THR A 310 3.16 21.85 0.44
CA THR A 310 4.37 21.89 1.25
C THR A 310 5.61 22.25 0.42
N ALA A 311 5.76 21.63 -0.76
CA ALA A 311 6.80 22.00 -1.71
C ALA A 311 6.70 23.48 -2.10
N GLY A 312 5.47 23.97 -2.39
CA GLY A 312 5.21 25.36 -2.70
C GLY A 312 5.66 26.30 -1.58
N ALA A 313 5.32 26.00 -0.33
CA ALA A 313 5.74 26.77 0.83
C ALA A 313 7.26 26.77 0.99
N PHE A 314 7.89 25.60 0.99
CA PHE A 314 9.33 25.45 1.13
C PHE A 314 10.11 26.26 0.07
N TRP A 315 9.74 26.13 -1.19
CA TRP A 315 10.39 26.87 -2.29
C TRP A 315 10.07 28.36 -2.28
N ALA A 316 8.88 28.79 -1.81
CA ALA A 316 8.57 30.19 -1.59
C ALA A 316 9.48 30.81 -0.52
N GLY A 317 9.75 30.08 0.57
CA GLY A 317 10.70 30.48 1.60
C GLY A 317 12.13 30.63 1.03
N ARG A 318 12.61 29.63 0.28
CA ARG A 318 13.92 29.72 -0.41
C ARG A 318 13.99 30.92 -1.36
N ALA A 319 12.95 31.19 -2.12
CA ALA A 319 12.87 32.33 -3.03
C ALA A 319 12.89 33.67 -2.27
N SER A 320 12.28 33.72 -1.08
CA SER A 320 12.27 34.91 -0.23
C SER A 320 13.70 35.29 0.22
N ILE A 321 14.54 34.33 0.55
CA ILE A 321 15.97 34.58 0.84
C ILE A 321 16.67 35.18 -0.39
N LYS A 322 16.43 34.61 -1.59
CA LYS A 322 17.08 35.11 -2.83
C LYS A 322 16.66 36.54 -3.20
N ILE A 323 15.53 37.02 -2.74
CA ILE A 323 15.05 38.41 -2.95
C ILE A 323 15.27 39.32 -1.73
N ARG A 324 16.11 38.89 -0.78
CA ARG A 324 16.44 39.64 0.46
C ARG A 324 15.23 39.95 1.34
N ARG A 325 14.31 38.99 1.47
CA ARG A 325 13.15 39.05 2.40
C ARG A 325 13.19 37.89 3.41
N PRO A 326 14.19 37.84 4.29
CA PRO A 326 14.37 36.74 5.24
C PRO A 326 13.21 36.63 6.25
N GLN A 327 12.48 37.74 6.51
CA GLN A 327 11.33 37.75 7.40
C GLN A 327 10.18 36.84 6.90
N ASP A 328 10.10 36.60 5.57
CA ASP A 328 9.07 35.73 4.99
C ASP A 328 9.47 34.23 5.11
N PHE A 329 10.75 33.92 5.29
CA PHE A 329 11.28 32.57 5.31
C PHE A 329 10.64 31.71 6.41
N ASN A 330 10.68 32.18 7.65
CA ASN A 330 10.15 31.44 8.79
C ASN A 330 8.64 31.17 8.65
N LYS A 331 7.88 32.12 8.09
CA LYS A 331 6.45 31.91 7.83
C LYS A 331 6.21 30.73 6.90
N TYR A 332 6.96 30.67 5.78
CA TYR A 332 6.83 29.58 4.81
C TYR A 332 7.35 28.25 5.33
N MET A 333 8.45 28.25 6.10
CA MET A 333 8.96 27.03 6.75
C MET A 333 7.97 26.49 7.79
N LYS A 334 7.36 27.35 8.62
CA LYS A 334 6.30 26.94 9.57
C LYS A 334 5.14 26.29 8.82
N GLN A 335 4.65 26.89 7.75
CA GLN A 335 3.59 26.32 6.92
C GLN A 335 3.98 24.96 6.32
N ALA A 336 5.21 24.80 5.85
CA ALA A 336 5.66 23.53 5.31
C ALA A 336 5.78 22.45 6.39
N ALA A 337 6.26 22.80 7.59
CA ALA A 337 6.47 21.90 8.71
C ALA A 337 5.15 21.36 9.32
N GLU A 338 3.99 21.95 9.00
CA GLU A 338 2.67 21.40 9.39
C GLU A 338 2.40 20.00 8.79
N HIS A 339 3.18 19.59 7.79
CA HIS A 339 3.04 18.29 7.14
C HIS A 339 4.33 17.44 7.26
N PRO A 340 4.69 16.98 8.47
CA PRO A 340 5.98 16.32 8.74
C PRO A 340 6.15 14.94 8.07
N ARG A 341 5.13 14.45 7.37
CA ARG A 341 5.19 13.19 6.59
C ARG A 341 5.38 13.43 5.08
N THR A 342 5.83 14.63 4.70
CA THR A 342 6.17 14.99 3.32
C THR A 342 7.65 15.37 3.24
N PHE A 343 8.25 15.20 2.07
CA PHE A 343 9.67 15.48 1.84
C PHE A 343 10.08 16.90 2.30
N TYR A 344 9.38 17.90 1.80
CA TYR A 344 9.66 19.29 2.16
C TYR A 344 9.18 19.69 3.56
N GLY A 345 8.21 18.95 4.11
CA GLY A 345 7.78 19.16 5.49
C GLY A 345 8.85 18.74 6.52
N ILE A 346 9.48 17.59 6.29
CA ILE A 346 10.61 17.13 7.12
C ILE A 346 11.79 18.10 7.00
N LEU A 347 12.13 18.53 5.79
CA LEU A 347 13.20 19.52 5.57
C LEU A 347 12.89 20.86 6.27
N ALA A 348 11.65 21.32 6.21
CA ALA A 348 11.24 22.55 6.87
C ALA A 348 11.28 22.43 8.39
N ALA A 349 10.83 21.30 8.95
CA ALA A 349 10.94 21.02 10.38
C ALA A 349 12.40 21.06 10.82
N LYS A 350 13.31 20.44 10.06
CA LYS A 350 14.75 20.46 10.37
C LYS A 350 15.35 21.87 10.27
N LEU A 351 14.94 22.69 9.32
CA LEU A 351 15.39 24.08 9.19
C LEU A 351 14.89 24.99 10.32
N LEU A 352 13.78 24.62 10.97
CA LEU A 352 13.23 25.30 12.14
C LEU A 352 13.74 24.71 13.46
N ASP A 353 14.61 23.71 13.39
CA ASP A 353 15.09 22.90 14.51
C ASP A 353 13.93 22.34 15.37
N ARG A 354 12.90 21.85 14.68
CA ARG A 354 11.75 21.17 15.29
C ARG A 354 11.96 19.66 15.24
N ASP A 355 11.65 19.03 16.34
CA ASP A 355 11.59 17.57 16.40
C ASP A 355 10.50 17.02 15.48
N LEU A 356 10.76 15.83 14.96
CA LEU A 356 9.79 15.07 14.18
C LEU A 356 8.98 14.21 15.16
N ASP A 357 7.83 14.74 15.54
CA ASP A 357 6.91 14.06 16.46
C ASP A 357 6.03 13.08 15.68
N TYR A 358 6.33 11.78 15.83
CA TYR A 358 5.58 10.68 15.24
C TYR A 358 5.00 9.79 16.34
N ASP A 359 3.74 9.41 16.21
CA ASP A 359 3.10 8.47 17.13
C ASP A 359 3.42 7.02 16.74
N TRP A 360 4.34 6.40 17.45
CA TRP A 360 4.71 5.00 17.28
C TRP A 360 3.85 4.04 18.10
N THR A 361 2.87 4.52 18.83
CA THR A 361 1.97 3.71 19.62
C THR A 361 1.19 2.76 18.72
N PRO A 362 1.22 1.44 18.95
CA PRO A 362 0.40 0.50 18.21
C PRO A 362 -1.09 0.79 18.43
N PRO A 363 -1.94 0.59 17.42
CA PRO A 363 -3.38 0.73 17.62
C PRO A 363 -3.88 -0.22 18.70
N PRO A 364 -4.78 0.24 19.60
CA PRO A 364 -5.28 -0.60 20.68
C PRO A 364 -6.09 -1.78 20.14
N LEU A 365 -5.86 -2.96 20.73
CA LEU A 365 -6.64 -4.15 20.42
C LEU A 365 -7.78 -4.30 21.42
N ALA A 366 -8.97 -3.89 21.03
CA ALA A 366 -10.18 -4.08 21.83
C ALA A 366 -10.62 -5.55 21.75
N GLN A 367 -10.69 -6.23 22.90
CA GLN A 367 -11.07 -7.65 22.98
C GLN A 367 -12.48 -7.90 22.48
N GLU A 368 -13.42 -7.03 22.82
CA GLU A 368 -14.81 -7.10 22.40
C GLU A 368 -14.92 -7.08 20.86
N ALA A 369 -14.12 -6.23 20.21
CA ALA A 369 -14.12 -6.13 18.75
C ALA A 369 -13.47 -7.35 18.08
N VAL A 370 -12.49 -7.99 18.74
CA VAL A 370 -11.93 -9.28 18.27
C VAL A 370 -12.93 -10.42 18.46
N ALA A 371 -13.67 -10.42 19.57
CA ALA A 371 -14.77 -11.35 19.82
C ALA A 371 -15.87 -11.18 18.76
N GLU A 372 -16.30 -9.95 18.48
CA GLU A 372 -17.26 -9.63 17.40
C GLU A 372 -16.74 -10.10 16.03
N LEU A 373 -15.46 -9.85 15.70
CA LEU A 373 -14.83 -10.35 14.48
C LEU A 373 -14.93 -11.88 14.39
N SER A 374 -14.83 -12.57 15.52
CA SER A 374 -14.88 -14.03 15.58
C SER A 374 -16.28 -14.61 15.40
N THR A 375 -17.34 -13.78 15.43
CA THR A 375 -18.71 -14.21 15.10
C THR A 375 -18.94 -14.26 13.58
N GLU A 376 -18.21 -13.45 12.81
CA GLU A 376 -18.29 -13.45 11.35
C GLU A 376 -17.52 -14.67 10.78
N PRO A 377 -18.08 -15.42 9.82
CA PRO A 377 -17.44 -16.64 9.31
C PRO A 377 -16.01 -16.42 8.81
N GLY A 378 -15.75 -15.37 8.04
CA GLY A 378 -14.42 -15.01 7.55
C GLY A 378 -13.48 -14.52 8.67
N GLY A 379 -14.03 -13.75 9.62
CA GLY A 379 -13.32 -13.29 10.82
C GLY A 379 -12.89 -14.45 11.71
N ARG A 380 -13.82 -15.36 11.98
CA ARG A 380 -13.54 -16.58 12.75
C ARG A 380 -12.44 -17.43 12.11
N ARG A 381 -12.48 -17.63 10.78
CA ARG A 381 -11.40 -18.30 10.06
C ARG A 381 -10.07 -17.54 10.15
N ALA A 382 -10.11 -16.21 10.07
CA ALA A 382 -8.89 -15.40 10.19
C ALA A 382 -8.24 -15.56 11.57
N VAL A 383 -9.01 -15.44 12.65
CA VAL A 383 -8.54 -15.66 14.03
C VAL A 383 -7.98 -17.08 14.20
N THR A 384 -8.67 -18.09 13.70
CA THR A 384 -8.19 -19.47 13.72
C THR A 384 -6.88 -19.66 12.96
N LEU A 385 -6.74 -19.00 11.81
CA LEU A 385 -5.50 -19.05 11.02
C LEU A 385 -4.32 -18.36 11.75
N LEU A 386 -4.58 -17.26 12.47
CA LEU A 386 -3.58 -16.62 13.34
C LEU A 386 -3.16 -17.55 14.47
N GLN A 387 -4.11 -18.26 15.08
CA GLN A 387 -3.84 -19.22 16.15
C GLN A 387 -2.88 -20.34 15.72
N ILE A 388 -2.93 -20.76 14.46
CA ILE A 388 -2.03 -21.78 13.91
C ILE A 388 -0.78 -21.21 13.20
N GLY A 389 -0.63 -19.87 13.13
CA GLY A 389 0.52 -19.21 12.49
C GLY A 389 0.45 -19.11 10.95
N GLU A 390 -0.71 -19.29 10.35
CA GLU A 390 -0.94 -19.14 8.90
C GLU A 390 -1.29 -17.69 8.52
N ASP A 391 -0.44 -16.74 8.90
CA ASP A 391 -0.65 -15.28 8.79
C ASP A 391 -1.06 -14.83 7.38
N ARG A 392 -0.45 -15.41 6.34
CA ARG A 392 -0.78 -15.06 4.94
C ARG A 392 -2.20 -15.49 4.53
N ARG A 393 -2.73 -16.54 5.14
CA ARG A 393 -4.11 -16.97 4.90
C ARG A 393 -5.06 -16.10 5.71
N ALA A 394 -4.71 -15.80 6.96
CA ALA A 394 -5.44 -14.87 7.80
C ALA A 394 -5.56 -13.48 7.15
N GLU A 395 -4.47 -12.93 6.62
CA GLU A 395 -4.50 -11.66 5.88
C GLU A 395 -5.52 -11.66 4.74
N ARG A 396 -5.62 -12.76 3.99
CA ARG A 396 -6.57 -12.86 2.87
C ARG A 396 -8.03 -12.92 3.34
N GLU A 397 -8.30 -13.60 4.46
CA GLU A 397 -9.62 -13.58 5.09
C GLU A 397 -9.97 -12.16 5.56
N LEU A 398 -9.08 -11.50 6.30
CA LEU A 398 -9.29 -10.13 6.77
C LEU A 398 -9.53 -9.14 5.62
N ARG A 399 -8.82 -9.29 4.51
CA ARG A 399 -9.06 -8.48 3.30
C ARG A 399 -10.43 -8.69 2.68
N LEU A 400 -11.01 -9.86 2.83
CA LEU A 400 -12.34 -10.17 2.32
C LEU A 400 -13.43 -9.64 3.26
N VAL A 401 -13.25 -9.85 4.58
CA VAL A 401 -14.18 -9.36 5.62
C VAL A 401 -14.25 -7.84 5.65
N PHE A 402 -13.14 -7.14 5.44
CA PHE A 402 -13.08 -5.68 5.53
C PHE A 402 -14.08 -4.97 4.61
N SER A 403 -14.43 -5.54 3.47
CA SER A 403 -15.36 -4.91 2.51
C SER A 403 -16.75 -4.63 3.09
N SER A 404 -17.12 -5.34 4.16
CA SER A 404 -18.42 -5.24 4.86
C SER A 404 -18.28 -4.85 6.34
N ALA A 405 -17.04 -4.59 6.82
CA ALA A 405 -16.79 -4.35 8.23
C ALA A 405 -17.26 -2.96 8.68
N LYS A 406 -17.84 -2.90 9.88
CA LYS A 406 -18.11 -1.64 10.59
C LYS A 406 -16.78 -0.96 11.00
N PRO A 407 -16.77 0.36 11.30
CA PRO A 407 -15.55 1.07 11.69
C PRO A 407 -14.80 0.47 12.89
N GLU A 408 -15.53 -0.01 13.91
CA GLU A 408 -14.96 -0.64 15.10
C GLU A 408 -14.21 -1.92 14.73
N LEU A 409 -14.85 -2.75 13.92
CA LEU A 409 -14.27 -3.99 13.42
C LEU A 409 -13.06 -3.73 12.53
N ALA A 410 -13.10 -2.66 11.72
CA ALA A 410 -11.97 -2.26 10.89
C ALA A 410 -10.76 -1.81 11.74
N ARG A 411 -10.98 -1.13 12.89
CA ARG A 411 -9.92 -0.78 13.85
C ARG A 411 -9.32 -2.03 14.50
N ALA A 412 -10.15 -2.98 14.94
CA ALA A 412 -9.66 -4.26 15.48
C ALA A 412 -8.82 -5.03 14.45
N MET A 413 -9.28 -5.05 13.19
CA MET A 413 -8.51 -5.66 12.10
C MET A 413 -7.16 -4.97 11.86
N LEU A 414 -7.08 -3.63 12.02
CA LEU A 414 -5.82 -2.88 11.93
C LEU A 414 -4.87 -3.30 13.06
N ALA A 415 -5.36 -3.35 14.30
CA ALA A 415 -4.57 -3.76 15.46
C ALA A 415 -4.07 -5.21 15.33
N LEU A 416 -4.93 -6.13 14.87
CA LEU A 416 -4.54 -7.51 14.58
C LEU A 416 -3.49 -7.58 13.46
N ALA A 417 -3.64 -6.80 12.40
CA ALA A 417 -2.70 -6.81 11.28
C ALA A 417 -1.32 -6.28 11.70
N ASP A 418 -1.27 -5.29 12.57
CA ASP A 418 -0.03 -4.76 13.13
C ASP A 418 0.68 -5.82 13.99
N ARG A 419 -0.03 -6.37 14.99
CA ARG A 419 0.52 -7.40 15.92
C ARG A 419 0.88 -8.70 15.21
N ALA A 420 0.10 -9.11 14.21
CA ALA A 420 0.37 -10.31 13.41
C ALA A 420 1.51 -10.13 12.38
N ASN A 421 2.18 -8.98 12.40
CA ASN A 421 3.23 -8.66 11.43
C ASN A 421 2.77 -8.78 9.96
N MET A 422 1.59 -8.18 9.68
CA MET A 422 1.01 -8.08 8.33
C MET A 422 1.16 -6.64 7.78
N PRO A 423 2.38 -6.17 7.51
CA PRO A 423 2.66 -4.76 7.24
C PRO A 423 1.89 -4.22 6.03
N SER A 424 1.68 -5.04 5.01
CA SER A 424 0.93 -4.65 3.81
C SER A 424 -0.55 -4.41 4.11
N LEU A 425 -1.16 -5.21 4.98
CA LEU A 425 -2.54 -5.02 5.41
C LEU A 425 -2.67 -3.84 6.36
N ALA A 426 -1.78 -3.74 7.36
CA ALA A 426 -1.78 -2.65 8.34
C ALA A 426 -1.70 -1.27 7.65
N MET A 427 -0.75 -1.08 6.73
CA MET A 427 -0.67 0.13 5.92
C MET A 427 -1.96 0.41 5.13
N ARG A 428 -2.57 -0.61 4.55
CA ARG A 428 -3.78 -0.45 3.74
C ARG A 428 -4.98 -0.05 4.57
N LEU A 429 -5.18 -0.73 5.70
CA LEU A 429 -6.27 -0.44 6.64
C LEU A 429 -6.10 0.93 7.29
N GLY A 430 -4.89 1.25 7.78
CA GLY A 430 -4.58 2.55 8.37
C GLY A 430 -4.88 3.70 7.43
N ASN A 431 -4.43 3.62 6.17
CA ASN A 431 -4.74 4.64 5.17
C ASN A 431 -6.24 4.78 4.87
N MET A 432 -7.01 3.71 4.92
CA MET A 432 -8.45 3.78 4.70
C MET A 432 -9.18 4.38 5.89
N LEU A 433 -8.79 4.01 7.09
CA LEU A 433 -9.37 4.55 8.32
C LEU A 433 -9.10 6.06 8.46
N VAL A 434 -7.89 6.52 8.14
CA VAL A 434 -7.58 7.96 8.08
C VAL A 434 -8.45 8.69 7.05
N GLN A 435 -8.72 8.08 5.89
CA GLN A 435 -9.63 8.67 4.90
C GLN A 435 -11.08 8.79 5.39
N SER A 436 -11.49 7.95 6.33
CA SER A 436 -12.80 8.02 7.00
C SER A 436 -12.80 8.83 8.30
N GLY A 437 -11.71 9.57 8.60
CA GLY A 437 -11.63 10.49 9.73
C GLY A 437 -11.03 9.89 11.02
N SER A 438 -10.48 8.67 10.98
CA SER A 438 -9.77 8.09 12.11
C SER A 438 -8.36 8.69 12.27
N GLU A 439 -7.80 8.57 13.45
CA GLU A 439 -6.42 8.98 13.74
C GLU A 439 -5.40 8.15 12.95
N LEU A 440 -4.27 8.78 12.67
CA LEU A 440 -3.14 8.13 11.99
C LEU A 440 -2.19 7.54 13.04
N HIS A 441 -1.97 6.24 13.01
CA HIS A 441 -0.90 5.58 13.75
C HIS A 441 0.32 5.44 12.86
N ASP A 442 1.43 6.12 13.20
CA ASP A 442 2.66 6.03 12.42
C ASP A 442 3.27 4.62 12.47
N SER A 443 3.04 3.88 13.55
CA SER A 443 3.42 2.46 13.67
C SER A 443 2.91 1.63 12.49
N THR A 444 1.65 1.82 12.08
CA THR A 444 1.02 1.10 10.97
C THR A 444 1.29 1.73 9.60
N ALA A 445 1.47 3.05 9.56
CA ALA A 445 1.81 3.76 8.32
C ALA A 445 3.25 3.47 7.86
N TYR A 446 4.16 3.25 8.82
CA TYR A 446 5.57 2.91 8.60
C TYR A 446 5.93 1.63 9.36
N PRO A 447 5.33 0.48 9.02
CA PRO A 447 5.60 -0.77 9.72
C PRO A 447 7.07 -1.17 9.58
N ALA A 448 7.59 -1.80 10.63
CA ALA A 448 8.99 -2.21 10.71
C ALA A 448 9.13 -3.73 10.94
N PRO A 449 8.69 -4.56 9.99
CA PRO A 449 8.81 -6.00 10.12
C PRO A 449 10.28 -6.41 10.21
N ASN A 450 10.56 -7.50 10.93
CA ASN A 450 11.88 -8.11 10.89
C ASN A 450 12.04 -8.84 9.55
N LEU A 451 12.77 -8.21 8.65
CA LEU A 451 13.07 -8.77 7.33
C LEU A 451 14.38 -9.54 7.46
N LYS A 452 14.28 -10.86 7.55
CA LYS A 452 15.47 -11.74 7.53
C LYS A 452 16.17 -11.62 6.18
N THR A 453 17.50 -11.61 6.21
CA THR A 453 18.37 -11.60 5.04
C THR A 453 19.32 -12.79 5.10
N GLU A 454 19.58 -13.41 3.96
CA GLU A 454 20.70 -14.36 3.84
C GLU A 454 22.01 -13.55 3.68
N GLY A 455 22.96 -13.72 4.59
CA GLY A 455 24.29 -13.08 4.56
C GLY A 455 24.37 -11.79 5.40
N GLU A 456 25.53 -11.13 5.32
CA GLU A 456 25.80 -9.88 6.02
C GLU A 456 24.85 -8.75 5.58
N GLU A 457 24.34 -8.02 6.54
CA GLU A 457 23.56 -6.81 6.30
C GLU A 457 24.53 -5.66 5.98
N VAL A 458 24.70 -5.41 4.69
CA VAL A 458 25.63 -4.37 4.17
C VAL A 458 24.99 -2.98 4.15
N ILE A 459 23.65 -2.94 4.09
CA ILE A 459 22.86 -1.70 3.97
C ILE A 459 21.98 -1.53 5.21
N ASP A 460 21.89 -0.30 5.72
CA ASP A 460 21.07 0.03 6.88
C ASP A 460 19.61 -0.44 6.68
N ARG A 461 19.05 -1.03 7.71
CA ARG A 461 17.67 -1.53 7.74
C ARG A 461 16.66 -0.46 7.31
N GLU A 462 16.88 0.78 7.72
CA GLU A 462 16.02 1.93 7.43
C GLU A 462 15.91 2.21 5.94
N LEU A 463 17.01 2.09 5.21
CA LEU A 463 17.03 2.31 3.76
C LEU A 463 16.32 1.14 3.03
N ILE A 464 16.52 -0.09 3.51
CA ILE A 464 15.82 -1.27 2.98
C ILE A 464 14.31 -1.11 3.19
N LEU A 465 13.87 -0.79 4.41
CA LEU A 465 12.46 -0.59 4.75
C LEU A 465 11.85 0.56 3.92
N ALA A 466 12.59 1.64 3.72
CA ALA A 466 12.14 2.78 2.91
C ALA A 466 11.87 2.39 1.45
N ILE A 467 12.75 1.60 0.86
CA ILE A 467 12.60 1.10 -0.51
C ILE A 467 11.48 0.07 -0.59
N VAL A 468 11.45 -0.93 0.30
CA VAL A 468 10.40 -1.96 0.34
C VAL A 468 9.01 -1.33 0.50
N ARG A 469 8.90 -0.34 1.41
CA ARG A 469 7.67 0.41 1.60
C ARG A 469 7.25 1.11 0.31
N GLN A 470 8.18 1.73 -0.41
CA GLN A 470 7.90 2.47 -1.66
C GLN A 470 7.63 1.56 -2.85
N GLU A 471 8.29 0.42 -2.97
CA GLU A 471 8.20 -0.49 -4.12
C GLU A 471 6.97 -1.40 -4.09
N SER A 472 6.74 -2.08 -2.97
CA SER A 472 5.69 -3.11 -2.85
C SER A 472 4.66 -2.86 -1.75
N GLY A 473 4.91 -1.88 -0.85
CA GLY A 473 4.16 -1.76 0.39
C GLY A 473 4.19 -3.08 1.18
N PHE A 474 5.35 -3.69 1.27
CA PHE A 474 5.61 -4.97 1.96
C PHE A 474 4.89 -6.18 1.39
N ASN A 475 4.40 -6.14 0.15
CA ASN A 475 3.78 -7.31 -0.48
C ASN A 475 4.84 -8.15 -1.22
N PRO A 476 5.24 -9.34 -0.68
CA PRO A 476 6.28 -10.15 -1.31
C PRO A 476 5.84 -10.80 -2.63
N LYS A 477 4.54 -10.82 -2.91
CA LYS A 477 3.98 -11.38 -4.15
C LYS A 477 3.66 -10.32 -5.18
N ASP A 478 4.04 -9.06 -4.93
CA ASP A 478 3.77 -7.99 -5.88
C ASP A 478 4.56 -8.17 -7.18
N LYS A 479 3.89 -7.83 -8.28
CA LYS A 479 4.45 -7.92 -9.63
C LYS A 479 3.97 -6.74 -10.45
N SER A 480 4.89 -5.87 -10.82
CA SER A 480 4.57 -4.76 -11.72
C SER A 480 4.20 -5.27 -13.13
N HIS A 481 3.47 -4.45 -13.88
CA HIS A 481 3.16 -4.76 -15.28
C HIS A 481 4.40 -4.82 -16.19
N ARG A 482 5.52 -4.23 -15.78
CA ARG A 482 6.83 -4.35 -16.45
C ARG A 482 7.60 -5.60 -16.03
N GLY A 483 7.11 -6.35 -15.05
CA GLY A 483 7.66 -7.63 -14.64
C GLY A 483 8.63 -7.57 -13.47
N ALA A 484 8.78 -6.44 -12.78
CA ALA A 484 9.47 -6.36 -11.50
C ALA A 484 8.75 -7.22 -10.45
N ARG A 485 9.45 -7.77 -9.46
CA ARG A 485 8.93 -8.77 -8.51
C ARG A 485 9.43 -8.59 -7.10
N GLY A 486 8.57 -8.98 -6.17
CA GLY A 486 8.91 -9.15 -4.76
C GLY A 486 8.94 -7.84 -3.98
N LEU A 487 9.47 -7.89 -2.78
CA LEU A 487 9.47 -6.78 -1.83
C LEU A 487 10.13 -5.51 -2.38
N MET A 488 11.29 -5.65 -3.01
CA MET A 488 12.08 -4.55 -3.58
C MET A 488 11.86 -4.38 -5.09
N GLN A 489 10.82 -5.02 -5.68
CA GLN A 489 10.45 -4.92 -7.10
C GLN A 489 11.63 -5.07 -8.08
N LEU A 490 12.45 -6.11 -7.87
CA LEU A 490 13.60 -6.36 -8.72
C LEU A 490 13.17 -6.85 -10.11
N MET A 491 13.77 -6.25 -11.14
CA MET A 491 13.65 -6.78 -12.50
C MET A 491 14.47 -8.06 -12.65
N PRO A 492 13.96 -9.09 -13.37
CA PRO A 492 14.71 -10.32 -13.63
C PRO A 492 16.10 -10.09 -14.24
N GLY A 493 16.24 -9.04 -15.07
CA GLY A 493 17.52 -8.64 -15.62
C GLY A 493 18.51 -8.11 -14.59
N THR A 494 18.03 -7.28 -13.67
CA THR A 494 18.82 -6.74 -12.54
C THR A 494 19.23 -7.87 -11.60
N ALA A 495 18.30 -8.73 -11.22
CA ALA A 495 18.61 -9.90 -10.37
C ALA A 495 19.67 -10.82 -11.02
N SER A 496 19.54 -11.07 -12.33
CA SER A 496 20.54 -11.86 -13.08
C SER A 496 21.92 -11.21 -13.08
N PHE A 497 21.99 -9.90 -13.16
CA PHE A 497 23.26 -9.14 -13.11
C PHE A 497 23.89 -9.22 -11.71
N VAL A 498 23.11 -8.91 -10.67
CA VAL A 498 23.59 -8.88 -9.27
C VAL A 498 24.01 -10.26 -8.77
N ALA A 499 23.23 -11.28 -9.08
CA ALA A 499 23.52 -12.66 -8.69
C ALA A 499 24.59 -13.34 -9.58
N ARG A 500 24.98 -12.73 -10.69
CA ARG A 500 25.78 -13.37 -11.76
C ARG A 500 25.19 -14.70 -12.25
N ASP A 501 23.84 -14.83 -12.18
CA ASP A 501 23.11 -16.06 -12.53
C ASP A 501 22.01 -15.76 -13.57
N ARG A 502 22.22 -16.20 -14.81
CA ARG A 502 21.27 -15.99 -15.91
C ARG A 502 19.91 -16.67 -15.70
N ARG A 503 19.82 -17.67 -14.80
CA ARG A 503 18.57 -18.40 -14.50
C ARG A 503 17.50 -17.49 -13.91
N PHE A 504 17.85 -16.35 -13.29
CA PHE A 504 16.88 -15.35 -12.83
C PHE A 504 16.07 -14.72 -13.98
N ARG A 505 16.57 -14.73 -15.21
CA ARG A 505 15.78 -14.31 -16.38
C ARG A 505 14.75 -15.37 -16.81
N GLY A 506 14.89 -16.62 -16.37
CA GLY A 506 14.10 -17.79 -16.77
C GLY A 506 13.57 -18.61 -15.60
N SER A 507 14.18 -19.76 -15.32
CA SER A 507 13.72 -20.79 -14.38
C SER A 507 13.64 -20.31 -12.93
N LYS A 508 14.61 -19.54 -12.47
CA LYS A 508 14.65 -18.97 -11.11
C LYS A 508 13.85 -17.67 -10.94
N ARG A 509 13.19 -17.19 -11.97
CA ARG A 509 12.44 -15.91 -11.93
C ARG A 509 11.39 -15.85 -10.83
N SER A 510 10.84 -16.98 -10.39
CA SER A 510 9.87 -17.07 -9.31
C SER A 510 10.49 -16.94 -7.92
N GLU A 511 11.79 -17.17 -7.77
CA GLU A 511 12.52 -17.01 -6.51
C GLU A 511 12.56 -15.54 -6.07
N LEU A 512 12.40 -14.58 -7.00
CA LEU A 512 12.25 -13.17 -6.68
C LEU A 512 10.99 -12.82 -5.86
N PHE A 513 10.06 -13.76 -5.70
CA PHE A 513 8.94 -13.62 -4.76
C PHE A 513 9.26 -14.17 -3.36
N ASP A 514 10.43 -14.75 -3.17
CA ASP A 514 10.93 -15.12 -1.87
C ASP A 514 11.52 -13.88 -1.19
N PRO A 515 11.07 -13.54 0.05
CA PRO A 515 11.50 -12.32 0.73
C PRO A 515 13.02 -12.26 0.97
N GLU A 516 13.62 -13.34 1.46
CA GLU A 516 15.03 -13.40 1.82
C GLU A 516 15.91 -13.22 0.57
N THR A 517 15.67 -14.00 -0.46
CA THR A 517 16.35 -13.87 -1.77
C THR A 517 16.17 -12.47 -2.37
N ASN A 518 14.97 -11.89 -2.28
CA ASN A 518 14.68 -10.60 -2.87
C ASN A 518 15.43 -9.46 -2.17
N ILE A 519 15.46 -9.49 -0.84
CA ILE A 519 16.17 -8.48 -0.03
C ILE A 519 17.68 -8.63 -0.19
N ALA A 520 18.21 -9.86 -0.13
CA ALA A 520 19.65 -10.10 -0.31
C ALA A 520 20.15 -9.56 -1.66
N LEU A 521 19.42 -9.82 -2.76
CA LEU A 521 19.76 -9.26 -4.07
C LEU A 521 19.56 -7.75 -4.14
N GLY A 522 18.55 -7.23 -3.46
CA GLY A 522 18.28 -5.79 -3.38
C GLY A 522 19.38 -5.03 -2.67
N GLN A 523 19.85 -5.51 -1.53
CA GLN A 523 20.95 -4.92 -0.77
C GLN A 523 22.23 -4.88 -1.61
N ARG A 524 22.61 -5.99 -2.23
CA ARG A 524 23.77 -6.05 -3.13
C ARG A 524 23.65 -5.06 -4.29
N TYR A 525 22.45 -4.86 -4.82
CA TYR A 525 22.26 -3.88 -5.88
C TYR A 525 22.40 -2.44 -5.39
N ILE A 526 21.90 -2.12 -4.19
CA ILE A 526 22.11 -0.81 -3.55
C ILE A 526 23.61 -0.56 -3.35
N ASP A 527 24.34 -1.54 -2.82
CA ASP A 527 25.77 -1.45 -2.60
C ASP A 527 26.55 -1.21 -3.91
N ILE A 528 26.24 -1.97 -4.96
CA ILE A 528 26.81 -1.75 -6.31
C ILE A 528 26.54 -0.32 -6.81
N LEU A 529 25.34 0.21 -6.57
CA LEU A 529 25.01 1.56 -6.99
C LEU A 529 25.74 2.61 -6.16
N LEU A 530 25.82 2.48 -4.84
CA LEU A 530 26.52 3.41 -3.96
C LEU A 530 28.02 3.46 -4.26
N SER A 531 28.62 2.31 -4.59
CA SER A 531 30.03 2.16 -4.96
C SER A 531 30.37 2.66 -6.38
N ASP A 532 29.37 2.94 -7.24
CA ASP A 532 29.61 3.48 -8.59
C ASP A 532 30.19 4.91 -8.49
N LYS A 533 31.33 5.16 -9.10
CA LYS A 533 32.04 6.47 -9.09
C LYS A 533 31.17 7.65 -9.53
N ARG A 534 30.14 7.41 -10.33
CA ARG A 534 29.20 8.45 -10.79
C ARG A 534 28.15 8.80 -9.74
N ILE A 535 27.94 7.91 -8.80
CA ILE A 535 27.02 8.06 -7.67
C ILE A 535 27.79 8.52 -6.43
N SER A 536 28.94 7.92 -6.16
CA SER A 536 29.86 8.30 -5.05
C SER A 536 29.13 8.42 -3.70
N GLY A 537 28.32 7.43 -3.35
CA GLY A 537 27.56 7.41 -2.11
C GLY A 537 26.35 8.36 -2.04
N ASP A 538 26.08 9.16 -3.07
CA ASP A 538 24.98 10.12 -3.07
C ASP A 538 23.61 9.40 -3.13
N LEU A 539 22.78 9.60 -2.11
CA LEU A 539 21.48 8.95 -1.98
C LEU A 539 20.48 9.38 -3.07
N PHE A 540 20.49 10.64 -3.50
CA PHE A 540 19.60 11.07 -4.57
C PHE A 540 19.94 10.37 -5.89
N ARG A 541 21.21 10.34 -6.22
CA ARG A 541 21.70 9.66 -7.43
C ARG A 541 21.47 8.15 -7.35
N MET A 542 21.70 7.54 -6.18
CA MET A 542 21.44 6.11 -5.96
C MET A 542 19.96 5.78 -6.18
N VAL A 543 19.03 6.52 -5.56
CA VAL A 543 17.59 6.28 -5.70
C VAL A 543 17.10 6.55 -7.13
N ILE A 544 17.66 7.53 -7.83
CA ILE A 544 17.39 7.77 -9.26
C ILE A 544 17.86 6.57 -10.10
N ALA A 545 19.07 6.07 -9.83
CA ALA A 545 19.63 4.93 -10.56
C ALA A 545 18.84 3.64 -10.28
N TRP A 546 18.37 3.45 -9.06
CA TRP A 546 17.50 2.36 -8.68
C TRP A 546 16.21 2.35 -9.51
N ASN A 547 15.49 3.47 -9.53
CA ASN A 547 14.18 3.57 -10.19
C ASN A 547 14.25 3.66 -11.72
N ALA A 548 15.17 4.47 -12.23
CA ALA A 548 15.24 4.78 -13.67
C ALA A 548 16.41 4.09 -14.40
N GLY A 549 17.33 3.49 -13.67
CA GLY A 549 18.55 2.89 -14.17
C GLY A 549 19.73 3.87 -14.28
N PRO A 550 20.98 3.38 -14.14
CA PRO A 550 22.20 4.21 -14.17
C PRO A 550 22.36 5.00 -15.49
N GLY A 551 21.89 4.45 -16.62
CA GLY A 551 21.94 5.13 -17.91
C GLY A 551 21.11 6.41 -17.98
N ASN A 552 19.92 6.40 -17.36
CA ASN A 552 19.09 7.61 -17.27
C ASN A 552 19.67 8.62 -16.28
N LEU A 553 20.19 8.17 -15.15
CA LEU A 553 20.91 9.05 -14.21
C LEU A 553 22.04 9.79 -14.95
N ASN A 554 22.92 9.09 -15.63
CA ASN A 554 24.04 9.68 -16.35
C ASN A 554 23.58 10.71 -17.41
N LYS A 555 22.49 10.41 -18.13
CA LYS A 555 21.90 11.33 -19.08
C LYS A 555 21.37 12.60 -18.41
N TRP A 556 20.71 12.47 -17.27
CA TRP A 556 20.08 13.60 -16.56
C TRP A 556 21.12 14.46 -15.84
N THR A 557 22.11 13.86 -15.21
CA THR A 557 23.23 14.60 -14.58
C THR A 557 23.94 15.54 -15.56
N ARG A 558 24.10 15.13 -16.84
CA ARG A 558 24.71 15.99 -17.87
C ARG A 558 23.78 17.05 -18.45
N LYS A 559 22.45 16.82 -18.45
CA LYS A 559 21.51 17.66 -19.22
C LYS A 559 20.67 18.60 -18.36
N VAL A 560 20.46 18.25 -17.10
CA VAL A 560 19.63 19.04 -16.19
C VAL A 560 20.43 20.23 -15.67
N LYS A 561 19.83 21.43 -15.81
CA LYS A 561 20.39 22.66 -15.26
C LYS A 561 19.96 22.79 -13.81
N HIS A 562 20.89 22.76 -12.88
CA HIS A 562 20.59 22.79 -11.44
C HIS A 562 21.53 23.68 -10.62
N ASP A 563 22.55 24.31 -11.23
CA ASP A 563 23.48 25.23 -10.55
C ASP A 563 24.00 24.67 -9.20
N ASP A 564 24.36 23.38 -9.18
CA ASP A 564 24.74 22.58 -8.02
C ASP A 564 23.73 22.52 -6.86
N ASP A 565 22.49 22.90 -7.11
CA ASP A 565 21.37 22.80 -6.17
C ASP A 565 20.76 21.39 -6.26
N ALA A 566 20.98 20.56 -5.24
CA ALA A 566 20.51 19.18 -5.19
C ALA A 566 18.98 19.07 -5.26
N LEU A 567 18.24 19.99 -4.63
CA LEU A 567 16.77 20.02 -4.69
C LEU A 567 16.29 20.46 -6.07
N LEU A 568 16.93 21.44 -6.70
CA LEU A 568 16.59 21.85 -8.07
C LEU A 568 16.90 20.73 -9.07
N PHE A 569 17.93 19.93 -8.82
CA PHE A 569 18.24 18.76 -9.64
C PHE A 569 17.07 17.78 -9.63
N ILE A 570 16.57 17.40 -8.44
CA ILE A 570 15.42 16.47 -8.31
C ILE A 570 14.22 17.02 -9.06
N GLU A 571 13.83 18.28 -8.81
CA GLU A 571 12.66 18.90 -9.43
C GLU A 571 12.79 19.09 -10.94
N SER A 572 14.01 19.02 -11.45
CA SER A 572 14.31 19.17 -12.87
C SER A 572 14.46 17.85 -13.62
N ILE A 573 14.41 16.71 -12.94
CA ILE A 573 14.41 15.38 -13.59
C ILE A 573 13.20 15.25 -14.52
N PRO A 574 13.40 14.88 -15.81
CA PRO A 574 12.31 14.80 -16.77
C PRO A 574 11.20 13.78 -16.44
N ALA A 575 11.56 12.68 -15.76
CA ALA A 575 10.64 11.63 -15.37
C ALA A 575 9.93 11.96 -14.05
N ARG A 576 8.67 12.37 -14.11
CA ARG A 576 7.87 12.70 -12.92
C ARG A 576 7.78 11.53 -11.93
N GLU A 577 7.69 10.29 -12.43
CA GLU A 577 7.66 9.09 -11.60
C GLU A 577 8.92 9.01 -10.73
N THR A 578 10.09 9.22 -11.33
CA THR A 578 11.37 9.17 -10.62
C THR A 578 11.53 10.30 -9.61
N ARG A 579 11.08 11.54 -9.93
CA ARG A 579 11.09 12.64 -8.94
C ARG A 579 10.32 12.27 -7.68
N ILE A 580 9.06 11.85 -7.85
CA ILE A 580 8.21 11.44 -6.73
C ILE A 580 8.80 10.24 -5.98
N PHE A 581 9.44 9.33 -6.70
CA PHE A 581 10.07 8.16 -6.08
C PHE A 581 11.24 8.58 -5.17
N VAL A 582 12.11 9.49 -5.62
CA VAL A 582 13.21 10.03 -4.81
C VAL A 582 12.68 10.69 -3.54
N GLU A 583 11.75 11.63 -3.67
CA GLU A 583 11.16 12.32 -2.54
C GLU A 583 10.56 11.32 -1.53
N LYS A 584 9.79 10.34 -2.00
CA LYS A 584 9.13 9.37 -1.14
C LYS A 584 10.11 8.42 -0.45
N VAL A 585 11.13 7.93 -1.16
CA VAL A 585 12.11 7.03 -0.56
C VAL A 585 12.90 7.75 0.52
N LEU A 586 13.36 8.98 0.27
CA LEU A 586 14.08 9.75 1.28
C LEU A 586 13.19 10.14 2.47
N THR A 587 11.93 10.52 2.21
CA THR A 587 10.95 10.74 3.28
C THR A 587 10.79 9.50 4.16
N ASN A 588 10.57 8.33 3.54
CA ASN A 588 10.46 7.07 4.27
C ASN A 588 11.75 6.76 5.05
N TYR A 589 12.92 6.97 4.44
CA TYR A 589 14.20 6.73 5.06
C TYR A 589 14.39 7.58 6.32
N TRP A 590 14.12 8.89 6.26
CA TRP A 590 14.22 9.78 7.41
C TRP A 590 13.21 9.44 8.50
N ILE A 591 11.98 9.05 8.13
CA ILE A 591 10.98 8.62 9.10
C ILE A 591 11.39 7.31 9.79
N TYR A 592 11.95 6.34 9.06
CA TYR A 592 12.49 5.12 9.68
C TYR A 592 13.69 5.41 10.58
N ARG A 593 14.58 6.34 10.21
CA ARG A 593 15.68 6.77 11.09
C ARG A 593 15.14 7.42 12.38
N ALA A 594 14.08 8.24 12.28
CA ALA A 594 13.39 8.77 13.47
C ALA A 594 12.80 7.63 14.33
N ARG A 595 12.14 6.64 13.69
CA ARG A 595 11.56 5.49 14.39
C ARG A 595 12.60 4.71 15.20
N PHE A 596 13.78 4.52 14.65
CA PHE A 596 14.87 3.78 15.31
C PHE A 596 15.87 4.70 16.03
N ARG A 597 15.53 5.98 16.22
CA ARG A 597 16.36 6.98 16.91
C ARG A 597 17.78 7.09 16.35
N GLN A 598 17.92 6.92 15.03
CA GLN A 598 19.21 6.98 14.33
C GLN A 598 19.55 8.39 13.87
N PRO A 599 20.85 8.77 13.78
CA PRO A 599 21.29 10.06 13.28
C PRO A 599 20.77 10.35 11.87
N MET A 600 20.38 11.61 11.59
CA MET A 600 19.79 12.02 10.32
C MET A 600 20.76 12.84 9.45
N ASN A 601 22.00 12.35 9.28
CA ASN A 601 23.07 13.07 8.59
C ASN A 601 22.69 13.53 7.18
N SER A 602 21.99 12.67 6.41
CA SER A 602 21.52 13.00 5.06
C SER A 602 20.42 14.08 5.06
N LEU A 603 19.54 14.10 6.07
CA LEU A 603 18.54 15.17 6.24
C LEU A 603 19.20 16.50 6.54
N VAL A 604 20.16 16.50 7.47
CA VAL A 604 20.95 17.70 7.82
C VAL A 604 21.69 18.25 6.59
N ALA A 605 22.31 17.37 5.81
CA ALA A 605 23.01 17.77 4.59
C ALA A 605 22.06 18.43 3.58
N VAL A 606 20.91 17.82 3.30
CA VAL A 606 19.93 18.38 2.34
C VAL A 606 19.34 19.69 2.85
N ALA A 607 19.04 19.80 4.15
CA ALA A 607 18.56 21.04 4.76
C ALA A 607 19.60 22.18 4.62
N ALA A 608 20.88 21.84 4.75
CA ALA A 608 21.99 22.78 4.53
C ALA A 608 22.30 23.04 3.02
N GLY A 609 21.50 22.51 2.08
CA GLY A 609 21.71 22.68 0.64
C GLY A 609 22.80 21.79 0.05
N LYS A 610 23.28 20.80 0.78
CA LYS A 610 24.31 19.84 0.34
C LYS A 610 23.69 18.57 -0.24
N TRP A 611 24.48 17.81 -1.00
CA TRP A 611 24.10 16.50 -1.49
C TRP A 611 24.09 15.47 -0.34
N PRO A 612 23.07 14.58 -0.26
CA PRO A 612 22.96 13.58 0.81
C PRO A 612 23.89 12.39 0.55
N VAL A 613 25.01 12.32 1.24
CA VAL A 613 25.91 11.17 1.19
C VAL A 613 25.41 10.10 2.17
N TYR A 614 25.41 8.85 1.72
CA TYR A 614 25.13 7.69 2.55
C TYR A 614 26.31 7.35 3.45
N HIS A 615 26.05 7.22 4.72
CA HIS A 615 27.00 6.71 5.71
C HIS A 615 26.36 5.53 6.42
N SER A 616 26.94 4.34 6.26
CA SER A 616 26.54 3.18 7.04
C SER A 616 27.13 3.29 8.44
N GLU A 617 26.30 3.29 9.46
CA GLU A 617 26.77 3.36 10.85
C GLU A 617 27.38 2.04 11.33
N ARG A 618 26.97 0.93 10.71
CA ARG A 618 27.52 -0.41 11.01
C ARG A 618 28.99 -0.56 10.61
N LEU A 619 29.43 0.17 9.61
CA LEU A 619 30.85 0.18 9.20
C LEU A 619 31.74 1.02 10.13
N ASN A 620 31.16 1.83 11.02
CA ASN A 620 31.86 2.70 11.94
C ASN A 620 32.01 2.15 13.36
N GLY A 621 31.68 0.88 13.59
CA GLY A 621 31.97 0.18 14.85
C GLY A 621 31.16 0.63 16.08
N VAL A 622 30.01 1.29 15.88
CA VAL A 622 29.09 1.59 16.98
C VAL A 622 28.15 0.39 17.14
N GLU A 623 28.48 -0.52 18.04
CA GLU A 623 27.54 -1.48 18.60
C GLU A 623 26.43 -0.67 19.28
N VAL A 624 25.26 -0.59 18.65
CA VAL A 624 24.05 -0.13 19.33
C VAL A 624 23.64 -1.26 20.27
N ALA A 625 23.78 -1.03 21.57
CA ALA A 625 23.32 -1.96 22.61
C ALA A 625 21.89 -2.41 22.29
N GLU A 626 21.68 -3.72 22.21
CA GLU A 626 20.33 -4.33 22.22
C GLU A 626 19.67 -3.95 23.55
N ASP A 627 18.69 -3.06 23.48
CA ASP A 627 17.89 -2.63 24.62
C ASP A 627 17.10 -3.79 25.21
N GLY A 628 17.22 -3.95 26.51
CA GLY A 628 16.16 -4.49 27.33
C GLY A 628 16.34 -5.88 27.92
N LYS A 629 17.37 -6.08 28.74
CA LYS A 629 17.22 -6.91 29.95
C LYS A 629 17.59 -6.06 31.16
N GLU A 630 16.63 -5.32 31.66
CA GLU A 630 16.66 -4.93 33.07
C GLU A 630 16.37 -6.15 33.93
N LYS A 631 17.23 -6.31 34.93
CA LYS A 631 17.08 -7.25 36.03
C LYS A 631 15.93 -6.89 36.95
#